data_e15e8506696afb83ebe57003f4897970
#
_entry.id   e15e8506696afb83ebe57003f4897970
#
_cell.length_a   1.000
_cell.length_b   1.000
_cell.length_c   1.000
_cell.angle_alpha   90.00
_cell.angle_beta   90.00
_cell.angle_gamma   90.00
#
_symmetry.space_group_name_H-M   'P 1'
#
loop_
_entity.id
_entity.type
_entity.pdbx_description
1 polymer ?
#
loop_
_entity_poly.entity_id
_entity_poly.type
_entity_poly.pdbx_seq_one_letter_code
_entity_poly.pdbx_strand_id
1 'polypeptide(L)'
;MSTQRGIKRTKAQPLDRDKALLITSSVPVEKGFRFFTDIHRPTGTFATSIFDFAEQLKKIELKSLEFHMKRGDFSKWLSDVIKDDALSHEFEQLRSLGLAGEKLRTRIVVLVDRRCKELATALKTLAPR
;
A
#
# COMPACT_ATOMS: atom_id res chain seq x y z
N MET A 1 -15.00 -14.11 -26.00
CA MET A 1 -14.94 -14.01 -25.42
C MET A 1 -14.59 -13.75 -24.76
N SER A 2 -14.56 -13.48 -24.64
CA SER A 2 -14.38 -13.21 -23.76
C SER A 2 -13.80 -12.94 -23.20
N THR A 3 -13.75 -12.84 -23.22
CA THR A 3 -13.35 -12.71 -22.48
C THR A 3 -12.67 -12.29 -22.12
N GLN A 4 -12.67 -12.05 -22.26
CA GLN A 4 -12.12 -11.75 -21.75
C GLN A 4 -11.98 -11.37 -21.09
N ARG A 5 -12.35 -11.28 -20.97
CA ARG A 5 -12.25 -10.94 -20.25
C ARG A 5 -11.63 -11.08 -19.45
N GLY A 6 -11.75 -11.41 -19.42
CA GLY A 6 -11.20 -11.69 -18.34
C GLY A 6 -9.96 -11.14 -18.23
N ILE A 7 -9.67 -10.80 -18.68
CA ILE A 7 -8.59 -10.38 -18.75
C ILE A 7 -8.30 -9.33 -18.04
N LYS A 8 -8.98 -8.70 -17.82
CA LYS A 8 -8.83 -7.82 -17.21
C LYS A 8 -8.31 -7.99 -16.06
N ARG A 9 -8.68 -8.64 -15.50
CA ARG A 9 -8.24 -8.91 -14.41
C ARG A 9 -6.93 -9.20 -14.46
N THR A 10 -6.64 -9.37 -15.30
CA THR A 10 -5.49 -9.84 -15.44
C THR A 10 -4.41 -9.01 -15.17
N LYS A 11 -4.58 -7.88 -15.02
CA LYS A 11 -3.55 -7.18 -14.75
C LYS A 11 -2.93 -7.56 -13.51
N ALA A 12 -3.59 -8.08 -12.61
CA ALA A 12 -3.03 -8.45 -11.35
C ALA A 12 -2.24 -9.72 -11.49
N GLN A 13 -1.02 -9.72 -11.09
CA GLN A 13 -0.20 -10.91 -11.05
C GLN A 13 -0.63 -11.75 -9.87
N PRO A 14 -0.65 -13.07 -9.98
CA PRO A 14 -0.90 -13.91 -8.81
C PRO A 14 0.16 -13.63 -7.76
N LEU A 15 -0.21 -13.64 -6.51
CA LEU A 15 0.73 -13.41 -5.42
C LEU A 15 1.38 -14.71 -5.03
N ASP A 16 2.63 -14.90 -5.42
CA ASP A 16 3.39 -16.08 -5.02
C ASP A 16 4.49 -15.64 -4.06
N ARG A 17 5.30 -16.59 -3.60
CA ARG A 17 6.34 -16.32 -2.63
C ARG A 17 7.38 -15.34 -3.15
N ASP A 18 7.80 -15.50 -4.40
CA ASP A 18 8.82 -14.62 -4.98
C ASP A 18 8.31 -13.19 -5.06
N LYS A 19 7.09 -13.02 -5.49
CA LYS A 19 6.47 -11.70 -5.58
C LYS A 19 6.33 -11.10 -4.17
N ALA A 20 5.91 -11.91 -3.21
CA ALA A 20 5.78 -11.45 -1.83
C ALA A 20 7.12 -11.03 -1.24
N LEU A 21 8.20 -11.77 -1.53
CA LEU A 21 9.53 -11.40 -1.07
C LEU A 21 9.93 -10.03 -1.62
N LEU A 22 9.64 -9.78 -2.89
CA LEU A 22 9.98 -8.51 -3.49
C LEU A 22 9.21 -7.37 -2.83
N ILE A 23 7.90 -7.53 -2.67
CA ILE A 23 7.04 -6.48 -2.11
C ILE A 23 7.37 -6.19 -0.66
N THR A 24 7.73 -7.20 0.13
CA THR A 24 7.97 -7.02 1.56
C THR A 24 9.39 -6.60 1.90
N SER A 25 10.27 -6.51 0.91
CA SER A 25 11.65 -6.08 1.16
C SER A 25 11.70 -4.64 1.64
N SER A 26 12.59 -4.38 2.58
CA SER A 26 12.84 -3.01 3.02
C SER A 26 13.55 -2.24 1.92
N VAL A 27 13.30 -0.95 1.84
CA VAL A 27 13.95 -0.08 0.87
C VAL A 27 14.90 0.84 1.61
N PRO A 28 15.89 1.44 0.91
CA PRO A 28 16.76 2.44 1.55
C PRO A 28 15.93 3.60 2.10
N VAL A 29 16.45 4.23 3.13
CA VAL A 29 15.76 5.34 3.80
C VAL A 29 15.35 6.44 2.80
N GLU A 30 16.21 6.74 1.85
CA GLU A 30 15.92 7.78 0.87
C GLU A 30 14.75 7.41 -0.05
N LYS A 31 14.36 6.16 -0.09
CA LYS A 31 13.21 5.71 -0.87
C LYS A 31 12.00 5.40 0.01
N GLY A 32 12.12 5.63 1.31
CA GLY A 32 11.02 5.42 2.23
C GLY A 32 9.90 6.42 2.01
N PHE A 33 8.74 6.09 2.56
CA PHE A 33 7.61 7.02 2.51
C PHE A 33 7.73 8.00 3.66
N ARG A 34 7.81 9.29 3.36
CA ARG A 34 7.89 10.31 4.39
C ARG A 34 6.52 10.92 4.58
N PHE A 35 6.07 10.97 5.83
CA PHE A 35 4.75 11.49 6.14
C PHE A 35 4.80 12.99 6.39
N PHE A 36 3.95 13.73 5.69
CA PHE A 36 3.83 15.17 5.82
C PHE A 36 2.40 15.51 6.22
N THR A 37 2.18 16.66 6.82
CA THR A 37 0.83 17.16 7.05
C THR A 37 0.48 18.27 6.06
N ASP A 38 1.49 18.80 5.37
CA ASP A 38 1.33 19.84 4.36
C ASP A 38 2.63 19.85 3.54
N ILE A 39 2.65 20.59 2.46
CA ILE A 39 3.77 20.59 1.51
C ILE A 39 5.12 20.77 2.18
N HIS A 40 5.25 21.66 3.14
CA HIS A 40 6.52 21.89 3.79
C HIS A 40 6.50 21.53 5.27
N ARG A 41 5.65 20.57 5.65
CA ARG A 41 5.53 20.19 7.06
C ARG A 41 5.72 18.71 7.27
N PRO A 42 6.97 18.25 7.30
CA PRO A 42 7.23 16.84 7.57
C PRO A 42 6.90 16.52 9.02
N THR A 43 6.43 15.30 9.25
CA THR A 43 6.13 14.85 10.63
C THR A 43 7.35 14.26 11.31
N GLY A 44 8.39 13.93 10.55
CA GLY A 44 9.53 13.21 11.08
C GLY A 44 9.35 11.70 11.04
N THR A 45 8.17 11.22 10.68
CA THR A 45 7.89 9.79 10.59
C THR A 45 8.07 9.33 9.15
N PHE A 46 8.61 8.15 8.98
CA PHE A 46 8.73 7.56 7.65
C PHE A 46 8.65 6.05 7.74
N ALA A 47 8.43 5.39 6.62
CA ALA A 47 8.32 3.94 6.54
C ALA A 47 9.21 3.42 5.43
N THR A 48 9.92 2.32 5.67
CA THR A 48 10.83 1.74 4.68
C THR A 48 10.39 0.36 4.22
N SER A 49 9.23 -0.11 4.64
CA SER A 49 8.67 -1.37 4.16
C SER A 49 7.17 -1.30 4.25
N ILE A 50 6.51 -2.24 3.59
CA ILE A 50 5.05 -2.28 3.64
C ILE A 50 4.55 -2.59 5.05
N PHE A 51 5.26 -3.43 5.81
CA PHE A 51 4.84 -3.75 7.18
C PHE A 51 5.00 -2.53 8.09
N ASP A 52 6.10 -1.79 7.94
CA ASP A 52 6.30 -0.57 8.71
C ASP A 52 5.25 0.49 8.31
N PHE A 53 4.96 0.60 7.03
CA PHE A 53 3.94 1.50 6.53
C PHE A 53 2.58 1.20 7.19
N ALA A 54 2.23 -0.09 7.28
CA ALA A 54 0.98 -0.49 7.91
C ALA A 54 0.92 -0.01 9.37
N GLU A 55 2.02 -0.13 10.11
CA GLU A 55 2.06 0.32 11.49
C GLU A 55 1.95 1.83 11.62
N GLN A 56 2.64 2.56 10.74
CA GLN A 56 2.60 4.01 10.81
C GLN A 56 1.21 4.56 10.47
N LEU A 57 0.50 3.93 9.54
CA LEU A 57 -0.84 4.37 9.17
C LEU A 57 -1.81 4.35 10.34
N LYS A 58 -1.56 3.50 11.34
CA LYS A 58 -2.41 3.42 12.52
C LYS A 58 -2.17 4.58 13.47
N LYS A 59 -0.99 5.18 13.41
CA LYS A 59 -0.58 6.18 14.38
C LYS A 59 -0.49 7.60 13.86
N ILE A 60 -0.22 7.75 12.56
CA ILE A 60 0.02 9.08 12.00
C ILE A 60 -1.22 9.94 12.16
N GLU A 61 -1.08 11.24 12.35
CA GLU A 61 -2.26 12.08 12.54
C GLU A 61 -3.12 12.13 11.28
N LEU A 62 -4.41 12.31 11.50
CA LEU A 62 -5.39 12.31 10.41
C LEU A 62 -5.04 13.29 9.31
N LYS A 63 -4.49 14.44 9.69
CA LYS A 63 -4.13 15.45 8.73
C LYS A 63 -3.13 14.92 7.71
N SER A 64 -2.20 14.09 8.16
CA SER A 64 -1.21 13.48 7.27
C SER A 64 -1.87 12.46 6.34
N LEU A 65 -2.77 11.63 6.88
CA LEU A 65 -3.47 10.66 6.05
C LEU A 65 -4.25 11.36 4.95
N GLU A 66 -4.98 12.40 5.32
CA GLU A 66 -5.80 13.14 4.36
C GLU A 66 -4.94 13.86 3.32
N PHE A 67 -3.84 14.44 3.76
CA PHE A 67 -2.93 15.13 2.86
C PHE A 67 -2.43 14.19 1.76
N HIS A 68 -1.89 13.05 2.17
CA HIS A 68 -1.32 12.11 1.19
C HIS A 68 -2.37 11.41 0.36
N MET A 69 -3.53 11.13 0.96
CA MET A 69 -4.59 10.46 0.22
C MET A 69 -5.10 11.33 -0.92
N LYS A 70 -5.31 12.62 -0.65
CA LYS A 70 -5.75 13.55 -1.68
C LYS A 70 -4.78 13.66 -2.84
N ARG A 71 -3.50 13.60 -2.53
CA ARG A 71 -2.45 13.75 -3.55
C ARG A 71 -2.16 12.47 -4.32
N GLY A 72 -2.64 11.33 -3.82
CA GLY A 72 -2.31 10.06 -4.45
C GLY A 72 -0.90 9.59 -4.13
N ASP A 73 -0.30 10.12 -3.08
CA ASP A 73 1.09 9.80 -2.72
C ASP A 73 1.24 8.35 -2.29
N PHE A 74 0.24 7.80 -1.60
CA PHE A 74 0.32 6.41 -1.13
C PHE A 74 0.35 5.44 -2.30
N SER A 75 -0.58 5.59 -3.23
CA SER A 75 -0.63 4.69 -4.37
C SER A 75 0.62 4.80 -5.23
N LYS A 76 1.14 6.01 -5.39
CA LYS A 76 2.35 6.22 -6.17
C LYS A 76 3.54 5.50 -5.55
N TRP A 77 3.73 5.63 -4.24
CA TRP A 77 4.84 4.98 -3.54
C TRP A 77 4.70 3.46 -3.60
N LEU A 78 3.48 2.96 -3.40
CA LEU A 78 3.24 1.51 -3.43
C LEU A 78 3.54 0.93 -4.81
N SER A 79 3.24 1.66 -5.86
CA SER A 79 3.51 1.20 -7.20
C SER A 79 4.97 1.37 -7.59
N ASP A 80 5.52 2.56 -7.37
CA ASP A 80 6.85 2.92 -7.87
C ASP A 80 7.98 2.32 -7.03
N VAL A 81 7.82 2.28 -5.72
CA VAL A 81 8.89 1.87 -4.82
C VAL A 81 8.68 0.46 -4.30
N ILE A 82 7.52 0.19 -3.73
CA ILE A 82 7.23 -1.12 -3.14
C ILE A 82 6.92 -2.15 -4.22
N LYS A 83 6.42 -1.72 -5.36
CA LYS A 83 6.08 -2.57 -6.49
C LYS A 83 4.85 -3.44 -6.24
N ASP A 84 3.92 -2.94 -5.46
CA ASP A 84 2.66 -3.63 -5.18
C ASP A 84 1.54 -2.93 -5.95
N ASP A 85 1.42 -3.25 -7.24
CA ASP A 85 0.42 -2.62 -8.09
C ASP A 85 -1.00 -2.93 -7.67
N ALA A 86 -1.24 -4.11 -7.13
CA ALA A 86 -2.58 -4.49 -6.68
C ALA A 86 -3.03 -3.58 -5.54
N LEU A 87 -2.18 -3.39 -4.54
CA LEU A 87 -2.53 -2.52 -3.42
C LEU A 87 -2.62 -1.07 -3.85
N SER A 88 -1.72 -0.63 -4.72
CA SER A 88 -1.75 0.72 -5.27
C SER A 88 -3.11 1.00 -5.93
N HIS A 89 -3.58 0.05 -6.72
CA HIS A 89 -4.88 0.19 -7.40
C HIS A 89 -6.02 0.30 -6.39
N GLU A 90 -5.98 -0.52 -5.34
CA GLU A 90 -7.02 -0.46 -4.30
C GLU A 90 -7.01 0.87 -3.56
N PHE A 91 -5.83 1.46 -3.35
CA PHE A 91 -5.76 2.79 -2.76
C PHE A 91 -6.42 3.83 -3.67
N GLU A 92 -6.23 3.72 -4.99
CA GLU A 92 -6.86 4.65 -5.90
C GLU A 92 -8.39 4.50 -5.92
N GLN A 93 -8.87 3.27 -5.80
CA GLN A 93 -10.30 3.04 -5.68
C GLN A 93 -10.84 3.66 -4.40
N LEU A 94 -10.12 3.50 -3.29
CA LEU A 94 -10.52 4.09 -2.02
C LEU A 94 -10.49 5.61 -2.08
N ARG A 95 -9.47 6.14 -2.75
CA ARG A 95 -9.34 7.58 -2.90
C ARG A 95 -10.55 8.19 -3.61
N SER A 96 -11.10 7.48 -4.59
CA SER A 96 -12.24 7.97 -5.35
C SER A 96 -13.51 8.12 -4.50
N LEU A 97 -13.54 7.50 -3.32
CA LEU A 97 -14.71 7.60 -2.45
C LEU A 97 -14.76 8.91 -1.67
N GLY A 98 -13.64 9.64 -1.62
CA GLY A 98 -13.62 10.95 -0.95
C GLY A 98 -13.82 10.90 0.55
N LEU A 99 -13.41 9.80 1.20
CA LEU A 99 -13.56 9.68 2.65
C LEU A 99 -12.57 10.58 3.38
N ALA A 100 -12.93 10.93 4.61
CA ALA A 100 -12.08 11.77 5.46
C ALA A 100 -12.19 11.30 6.90
N GLY A 101 -11.30 11.81 7.74
CA GLY A 101 -11.33 11.56 9.19
C GLY A 101 -11.12 10.10 9.52
N GLU A 102 -11.71 9.67 10.62
CA GLU A 102 -11.52 8.30 11.09
C GLU A 102 -12.12 7.25 10.15
N LYS A 103 -13.10 7.62 9.35
CA LYS A 103 -13.62 6.70 8.34
C LYS A 103 -12.53 6.37 7.32
N LEU A 104 -11.76 7.37 6.94
CA LEU A 104 -10.65 7.16 6.01
C LEU A 104 -9.59 6.28 6.66
N ARG A 105 -9.20 6.58 7.91
CA ARG A 105 -8.20 5.77 8.61
C ARG A 105 -8.64 4.32 8.70
N THR A 106 -9.87 4.08 9.11
CA THR A 106 -10.37 2.72 9.27
C THR A 106 -10.27 1.94 7.96
N ARG A 107 -10.69 2.56 6.86
CA ARG A 107 -10.67 1.88 5.57
C ARG A 107 -9.24 1.62 5.11
N ILE A 108 -8.35 2.57 5.30
CA ILE A 108 -6.95 2.41 4.92
C ILE A 108 -6.31 1.29 5.74
N VAL A 109 -6.51 1.29 7.05
CA VAL A 109 -5.91 0.29 7.93
C VAL A 109 -6.40 -1.10 7.58
N VAL A 110 -7.70 -1.26 7.36
CA VAL A 110 -8.25 -2.56 6.98
C VAL A 110 -7.65 -3.04 5.66
N LEU A 111 -7.54 -2.15 4.70
CA LEU A 111 -7.00 -2.48 3.39
C LEU A 111 -5.55 -2.96 3.47
N VAL A 112 -4.72 -2.21 4.19
CA VAL A 112 -3.30 -2.55 4.28
C VAL A 112 -3.07 -3.77 5.15
N ASP A 113 -3.81 -3.89 6.26
CA ASP A 113 -3.66 -5.08 7.12
C ASP A 113 -4.04 -6.34 6.37
N ARG A 114 -5.10 -6.29 5.57
CA ARG A 114 -5.48 -7.45 4.77
C ARG A 114 -4.35 -7.82 3.81
N ARG A 115 -3.79 -6.81 3.16
CA ARG A 115 -2.69 -7.06 2.22
C ARG A 115 -1.47 -7.64 2.92
N CYS A 116 -1.15 -7.13 4.10
CA CYS A 116 -0.01 -7.64 4.87
C CYS A 116 -0.22 -9.11 5.24
N LYS A 117 -1.45 -9.50 5.56
CA LYS A 117 -1.75 -10.91 5.86
C LYS A 117 -1.59 -11.77 4.62
N GLU A 118 -2.03 -11.29 3.47
CA GLU A 118 -1.87 -12.02 2.21
C GLU A 118 -0.38 -12.22 1.92
N LEU A 119 0.40 -11.16 2.11
CA LEU A 119 1.84 -11.24 1.88
C LEU A 119 2.51 -12.19 2.85
N ALA A 120 2.14 -12.14 4.12
CA ALA A 120 2.72 -13.03 5.12
C ALA A 120 2.39 -14.49 4.81
N THR A 121 1.17 -14.75 4.36
CA THR A 121 0.76 -16.10 3.97
C THR A 121 1.59 -16.58 2.77
N ALA A 122 1.76 -15.72 1.78
CA ALA A 122 2.53 -16.10 0.60
C ALA A 122 3.98 -16.39 0.94
N LEU A 123 4.55 -15.64 1.92
CA LEU A 123 5.93 -15.88 2.35
C LEU A 123 6.08 -17.24 3.02
N LYS A 124 5.03 -17.75 3.65
CA LYS A 124 5.10 -19.05 4.31
C LYS A 124 4.90 -20.22 3.37
N THR A 125 4.43 -19.94 2.16
CA THR A 125 4.17 -21.00 1.20
C THR A 125 5.50 -21.63 0.79
N LEU A 126 5.57 -22.95 0.90
CA LEU A 126 6.79 -23.63 0.50
C LEU A 126 6.90 -23.64 -1.01
N ALA A 127 8.13 -23.54 -1.48
CA ALA A 127 8.35 -23.60 -2.90
C ALA A 127 7.90 -24.97 -3.43
N PRO A 128 7.37 -25.01 -4.63
CA PRO A 128 7.00 -26.29 -5.22
C PRO A 128 8.22 -27.17 -5.36
N ARG A 129 8.01 -28.45 -5.26
CA ARG A 129 9.13 -29.36 -5.40
C ARG A 129 9.34 -29.72 -6.81
#